data_7a8d401caa22b6a87207bfad7f62e5d6
#
_entry.id   7a8d401caa22b6a87207bfad7f62e5d6
#
_cell.length_a   1.000
_cell.length_b   1.000
_cell.length_c   1.000
_cell.angle_alpha   90.00
_cell.angle_beta   90.00
_cell.angle_gamma   90.00
#
_symmetry.space_group_name_H-M   'P 1'
#
loop_
_entity.id
_entity.type
_entity.pdbx_description
1 polymer ?
#
loop_
_entity_poly.entity_id
_entity_poly.type
_entity_poly.pdbx_seq_one_letter_code
_entity_poly.pdbx_strand_id
1 'polypeptide(L)'
;MILGIDIGGSTTKIVGLRTDGSVISMLRVRAEDQVTSLYGALGNYLTSNRLSLRDVRRVVLTGVGASYVEGDIYGLPTCKVGEFSASGTGALAQAGQTNAGGVSEGTGTALHRAYPGGNRHQC
;
A
#
# COMPACT_ATOMS: atom_id res chain seq x y z
N MET A 1 -5.70 11.74 4.34
CA MET A 1 -5.48 10.92 3.12
C MET A 1 -4.93 9.55 3.50
N ILE A 2 -4.98 8.61 2.56
CA ILE A 2 -4.43 7.27 2.75
C ILE A 2 -3.23 7.11 1.81
N LEU A 3 -2.13 6.55 2.32
CA LEU A 3 -0.97 6.20 1.50
C LEU A 3 -0.98 4.72 1.21
N GLY A 4 -0.88 4.36 -0.05
CA GLY A 4 -0.63 3.00 -0.48
C GLY A 4 0.84 2.87 -0.88
N ILE A 5 1.54 1.88 -0.36
CA ILE A 5 2.95 1.67 -0.63
C ILE A 5 3.18 0.23 -1.05
N ASP A 6 3.71 0.05 -2.25
CA ASP A 6 4.10 -1.25 -2.80
C ASP A 6 5.61 -1.36 -2.68
N ILE A 7 6.06 -2.25 -1.81
CA ILE A 7 7.49 -2.48 -1.57
C ILE A 7 7.91 -3.71 -2.36
N GLY A 8 8.33 -3.49 -3.59
CA GLY A 8 8.78 -4.56 -4.46
C GLY A 8 10.23 -4.99 -4.18
N GLY A 9 10.72 -5.94 -4.95
CA GLY A 9 12.10 -6.41 -4.82
C GLY A 9 13.13 -5.38 -5.24
N SER A 10 12.83 -4.56 -6.23
CA SER A 10 13.76 -3.57 -6.80
C SER A 10 13.20 -2.16 -6.87
N THR A 11 11.93 -1.96 -6.58
CA THR A 11 11.28 -0.64 -6.62
C THR A 11 10.28 -0.50 -5.50
N THR A 12 10.12 0.73 -5.03
CA THR A 12 9.05 1.10 -4.10
C THR A 12 8.18 2.13 -4.78
N LYS A 13 6.87 1.93 -4.73
CA LYS A 13 5.88 2.84 -5.30
C LYS A 13 4.99 3.36 -4.19
N ILE A 14 4.70 4.66 -4.24
CA ILE A 14 3.81 5.29 -3.28
C ILE A 14 2.71 6.01 -4.04
N VAL A 15 1.48 5.81 -3.61
CA VAL A 15 0.33 6.53 -4.12
C VAL A 15 -0.47 7.10 -2.95
N GLY A 16 -0.84 8.35 -3.03
CA GLY A 16 -1.71 8.98 -2.05
C GLY A 16 -3.12 9.09 -2.57
N LEU A 17 -4.08 8.73 -1.74
CA LEU A 17 -5.50 8.80 -2.07
C LEU A 17 -6.19 9.81 -1.15
N ARG A 18 -6.96 10.71 -1.76
CA ARG A 18 -7.82 11.63 -1.00
C ARG A 18 -9.03 10.88 -0.45
N THR A 19 -9.76 11.52 0.43
CA THR A 19 -10.96 10.93 1.03
C THR A 19 -12.02 10.56 0.01
N ASP A 20 -12.05 11.24 -1.14
CA ASP A 20 -12.98 10.92 -2.23
C ASP A 20 -12.48 9.79 -3.13
N GLY A 21 -11.32 9.22 -2.84
CA GLY A 21 -10.72 8.15 -3.63
C GLY A 21 -9.87 8.61 -4.80
N SER A 22 -9.77 9.91 -5.04
CA SER A 22 -8.94 10.42 -6.13
C SER A 22 -7.46 10.34 -5.76
N VAL A 23 -6.61 10.17 -6.77
CA VAL A 23 -5.16 10.06 -6.59
C VAL A 23 -4.54 11.46 -6.49
N ILE A 24 -3.71 11.67 -5.48
CA ILE A 24 -2.94 12.90 -5.35
C ILE A 24 -1.78 12.90 -6.34
N SER A 25 -0.94 11.88 -6.25
CA SER A 25 0.17 11.65 -7.17
C SER A 25 0.74 10.27 -6.90
N MET A 26 1.67 9.83 -7.73
CA MET A 26 2.37 8.56 -7.56
C MET A 26 3.87 8.82 -7.66
N LEU A 27 4.64 8.19 -6.76
CA LEU A 27 6.10 8.22 -6.78
C LEU A 27 6.60 6.80 -6.90
N ARG A 28 7.60 6.61 -7.75
CA ARG A 28 8.29 5.34 -7.91
C ARG A 28 9.78 5.59 -7.71
N VAL A 29 10.40 4.83 -6.81
CA VAL A 29 11.83 4.93 -6.57
C VAL A 29 12.48 3.56 -6.64
N ARG A 30 13.76 3.53 -7.00
CA ARG A 30 14.55 2.31 -6.97
C ARG A 30 14.85 1.97 -5.51
N ALA A 31 14.70 0.69 -5.15
CA ALA A 31 14.95 0.22 -3.80
C ALA A 31 16.18 -0.68 -3.78
N GLU A 32 17.24 -0.26 -3.10
CA GLU A 32 18.39 -1.10 -2.84
C GLU A 32 18.22 -1.82 -1.50
N ASP A 33 17.91 -1.06 -0.44
CA ASP A 33 17.46 -1.62 0.83
C ASP A 33 16.00 -1.27 0.99
N GLN A 34 15.15 -2.28 1.14
CA GLN A 34 13.70 -2.10 1.08
C GLN A 34 13.16 -1.21 2.20
N VAL A 35 13.64 -1.39 3.42
CA VAL A 35 13.17 -0.59 4.55
C VAL A 35 13.67 0.85 4.44
N THR A 36 14.95 1.03 4.16
CA THR A 36 15.54 2.36 3.99
C THR A 36 14.89 3.11 2.83
N SER A 37 14.66 2.42 1.72
CA SER A 37 14.03 3.01 0.55
C SER A 37 12.58 3.39 0.80
N LEU A 38 11.87 2.61 1.62
CA LEU A 38 10.51 2.95 2.05
C LEU A 38 10.48 4.31 2.76
N TYR A 39 11.34 4.50 3.76
CA TYR A 39 11.35 5.75 4.51
C TYR A 39 11.84 6.92 3.67
N GLY A 40 12.82 6.69 2.81
CA GLY A 40 13.28 7.71 1.87
C GLY A 40 12.19 8.11 0.88
N ALA A 41 11.48 7.13 0.33
CA ALA A 41 10.38 7.37 -0.61
C ALA A 41 9.23 8.10 0.09
N LEU A 42 8.91 7.72 1.31
CA LEU A 42 7.87 8.37 2.09
C LEU A 42 8.20 9.84 2.33
N GLY A 43 9.42 10.14 2.78
CA GLY A 43 9.86 11.51 3.00
C GLY A 43 9.82 12.33 1.72
N ASN A 44 10.29 11.76 0.61
CA ASN A 44 10.26 12.40 -0.70
C ASN A 44 8.81 12.68 -1.13
N TYR A 45 7.94 11.71 -0.99
CA TYR A 45 6.54 11.85 -1.37
C TYR A 45 5.86 12.99 -0.60
N LEU A 46 6.01 13.01 0.72
CA LEU A 46 5.41 14.04 1.55
C LEU A 46 5.95 15.42 1.20
N THR A 47 7.26 15.55 1.08
CA THR A 47 7.90 16.83 0.77
C THR A 47 7.49 17.34 -0.61
N SER A 48 7.51 16.48 -1.62
CA SER A 48 7.17 16.85 -3.00
C SER A 48 5.72 17.29 -3.16
N ASN A 49 4.83 16.73 -2.37
CA ASN A 49 3.41 17.05 -2.42
C ASN A 49 2.98 18.06 -1.36
N ARG A 50 3.93 18.63 -0.63
CA ARG A 50 3.67 19.60 0.46
C ARG A 50 2.73 19.04 1.51
N LEU A 51 2.95 17.79 1.88
CA LEU A 51 2.20 17.08 2.89
C LEU A 51 3.07 16.87 4.13
N SER A 52 2.41 16.66 5.26
CA SER A 52 3.09 16.27 6.49
C SER A 52 2.51 14.94 6.99
N LEU A 53 3.17 14.34 7.97
CA LEU A 53 2.70 13.10 8.56
C LEU A 53 1.29 13.21 9.12
N ARG A 54 0.92 14.39 9.62
CA ARG A 54 -0.43 14.62 10.17
C ARG A 54 -1.52 14.54 9.11
N ASP A 55 -1.18 14.69 7.83
CA ASP A 55 -2.13 14.59 6.74
C ASP A 55 -2.43 13.15 6.36
N VAL A 56 -1.62 12.22 6.85
CA VAL A 56 -1.76 10.79 6.55
C VAL A 56 -2.61 10.15 7.62
N ARG A 57 -3.76 9.63 7.22
CA ARG A 57 -4.67 8.95 8.12
C ARG A 57 -4.28 7.49 8.34
N ARG A 58 -3.77 6.84 7.30
CA ARG A 58 -3.44 5.42 7.31
C ARG A 58 -2.42 5.11 6.23
N VAL A 59 -1.61 4.11 6.49
CA VAL A 59 -0.66 3.57 5.52
C VAL A 59 -1.05 2.12 5.22
N VAL A 60 -1.15 1.79 3.94
CA VAL A 60 -1.44 0.43 3.48
C VAL A 60 -0.21 -0.07 2.73
N LEU A 61 0.36 -1.17 3.19
CA LEU A 61 1.56 -1.76 2.61
C LEU A 61 1.21 -3.00 1.81
N THR A 62 1.91 -3.19 0.71
CA THR A 62 1.84 -4.42 -0.08
C THR A 62 3.22 -4.71 -0.68
N GLY A 63 3.33 -5.81 -1.40
CA GLY A 63 4.57 -6.21 -2.05
C GLY A 63 5.40 -7.14 -1.19
N VAL A 64 6.43 -7.72 -1.82
CA VAL A 64 7.29 -8.73 -1.16
C VAL A 64 8.07 -8.15 0.01
N GLY A 65 8.37 -6.86 -0.02
CA GLY A 65 9.11 -6.19 1.04
C GLY A 65 8.27 -5.76 2.23
N ALA A 66 6.94 -5.86 2.15
CA ALA A 66 6.07 -5.45 3.24
C ALA A 66 6.31 -6.27 4.50
N SER A 67 6.75 -7.53 4.36
CA SER A 67 7.03 -8.40 5.49
C SER A 67 8.22 -7.92 6.35
N TYR A 68 9.08 -7.09 5.79
CA TYR A 68 10.22 -6.54 6.55
C TYR A 68 9.83 -5.36 7.43
N VAL A 69 8.62 -4.84 7.26
CA VAL A 69 8.13 -3.71 8.06
C VAL A 69 7.36 -4.26 9.24
N GLU A 70 7.81 -3.94 10.43
CA GLU A 70 7.16 -4.35 11.67
C GLU A 70 6.52 -3.12 12.32
N GLY A 71 5.26 -3.26 12.74
CA GLY A 71 4.55 -2.20 13.43
C GLY A 71 4.15 -1.05 12.53
N ASP A 72 3.84 0.06 13.15
CA ASP A 72 3.36 1.26 12.49
C ASP A 72 4.51 2.13 12.00
N ILE A 73 4.33 2.73 10.81
CA ILE A 73 5.31 3.64 10.23
C ILE A 73 5.11 5.01 10.87
N TYR A 74 6.12 5.48 11.60
CA TYR A 74 6.10 6.77 12.30
C TYR A 74 4.86 6.97 13.18
N GLY A 75 4.36 5.89 13.78
CA GLY A 75 3.16 5.95 14.61
C GLY A 75 1.85 6.07 13.85
N LEU A 76 1.88 6.06 12.52
CA LEU A 76 0.67 6.08 11.71
C LEU A 76 0.04 4.70 11.65
N PRO A 77 -1.30 4.59 11.72
CA PRO A 77 -1.96 3.30 11.54
C PRO A 77 -1.53 2.66 10.22
N THR A 78 -0.90 1.50 10.32
CA THR A 78 -0.30 0.81 9.18
C THR A 78 -0.86 -0.60 9.10
N CYS A 79 -1.32 -1.00 7.93
CA CYS A 79 -1.79 -2.35 7.71
C CYS A 79 -1.22 -2.91 6.40
N LYS A 80 -1.31 -4.22 6.23
CA LYS A 80 -0.74 -4.91 5.09
C LYS A 80 -1.83 -5.64 4.31
N VAL A 81 -1.72 -5.62 2.98
CA VAL A 81 -2.56 -6.42 2.10
C VAL A 81 -1.66 -7.28 1.23
N GLY A 82 -2.15 -8.43 0.83
CA GLY A 82 -1.42 -9.31 -0.06
C GLY A 82 -1.25 -8.66 -1.43
N GLU A 83 -0.09 -8.88 -2.04
CA GLU A 83 0.25 -8.31 -3.33
C GLU A 83 -0.78 -8.65 -4.41
N PHE A 84 -1.20 -9.89 -4.45
CA PHE A 84 -2.19 -10.34 -5.42
C PHE A 84 -3.54 -9.64 -5.23
N SER A 85 -3.98 -9.49 -3.98
CA SER A 85 -5.23 -8.78 -3.65
C SER A 85 -5.16 -7.32 -4.05
N ALA A 86 -4.06 -6.65 -3.72
CA ALA A 86 -3.86 -5.25 -4.06
C ALA A 86 -3.81 -5.04 -5.57
N SER A 87 -3.10 -5.92 -6.30
CA SER A 87 -3.02 -5.84 -7.75
C SER A 87 -4.37 -6.06 -8.41
N GLY A 88 -5.15 -7.02 -7.93
CA GLY A 88 -6.49 -7.28 -8.42
C GLY A 88 -7.40 -6.09 -8.21
N THR A 89 -7.39 -5.51 -7.03
CA THR A 89 -8.18 -4.33 -6.71
C THR A 89 -7.74 -3.12 -7.55
N GLY A 90 -6.44 -2.93 -7.72
CA GLY A 90 -5.90 -1.86 -8.53
C GLY A 90 -6.30 -1.98 -10.00
N ALA A 91 -6.22 -3.18 -10.56
CA ALA A 91 -6.65 -3.45 -11.93
C ALA A 91 -8.14 -3.14 -12.11
N LEU A 92 -8.95 -3.50 -11.13
CA LEU A 92 -10.38 -3.22 -11.13
C LEU A 92 -10.66 -1.73 -11.14
N ALA A 93 -9.96 -0.98 -10.30
CA ALA A 93 -10.13 0.45 -10.22
C ALA A 93 -9.74 1.16 -11.52
N GLN A 94 -8.64 0.74 -12.14
CA GLN A 94 -8.17 1.31 -13.40
C GLN A 94 -9.12 1.00 -14.57
N ALA A 95 -9.62 -0.21 -14.61
CA ALA A 95 -10.51 -0.65 -15.69
C ALA A 95 -11.92 -0.08 -15.55
N GLY A 96 -12.29 0.38 -14.35
CA GLY A 96 -13.66 0.81 -14.08
C GLY A 96 -14.66 -0.32 -14.26
N GLN A 97 -14.25 -1.56 -14.06
CA GLN A 97 -15.02 -2.75 -14.38
C GLN A 97 -15.81 -3.25 -13.18
N THR A 98 -17.05 -3.56 -13.45
CA THR A 98 -17.93 -4.11 -12.43
C THR A 98 -17.79 -5.62 -12.31
N ASN A 99 -17.40 -6.30 -13.39
CA ASN A 99 -17.25 -7.76 -13.37
C ASN A 99 -16.03 -8.23 -12.61
N ALA A 100 -15.23 -7.32 -12.17
CA ALA A 100 -14.03 -7.61 -11.43
C ALA A 100 -14.29 -7.99 -9.97
N GLY A 101 -15.53 -7.89 -9.52
CA GLY A 101 -15.92 -8.30 -8.18
C GLY A 101 -15.59 -9.75 -7.87
N GLY A 102 -15.74 -10.63 -8.85
CA GLY A 102 -15.40 -12.05 -8.67
C GLY A 102 -13.92 -12.27 -8.40
N VAL A 103 -13.07 -11.52 -9.07
CA VAL A 103 -11.63 -11.60 -8.86
C VAL A 103 -11.27 -11.10 -7.47
N SER A 104 -11.84 -9.99 -7.09
CA SER A 104 -11.62 -9.41 -5.77
C SER A 104 -12.03 -10.36 -4.65
N GLU A 105 -13.18 -10.99 -4.81
CA GLU A 105 -13.70 -11.92 -3.83
C GLU A 105 -12.82 -13.15 -3.68
N GLY A 106 -12.45 -13.76 -4.79
CA GLY A 106 -11.57 -14.92 -4.78
C GLY A 106 -10.21 -14.59 -4.19
N THR A 107 -9.67 -13.44 -4.54
CA THR A 107 -8.40 -12.97 -4.02
C THR A 107 -8.48 -12.75 -2.51
N GLY A 108 -9.53 -12.11 -2.05
CA GLY A 108 -9.73 -11.86 -0.64
C GLY A 108 -9.79 -13.15 0.17
N THR A 109 -10.50 -14.15 -0.34
CA THR A 109 -10.62 -15.45 0.31
C THR A 109 -9.27 -16.16 0.36
N ALA A 110 -8.53 -16.15 -0.73
CA ALA A 110 -7.20 -16.78 -0.79
C ALA A 110 -6.24 -16.09 0.20
N LEU A 111 -6.26 -14.79 0.24
CA LEU A 111 -5.42 -14.02 1.15
C LEU A 111 -5.76 -14.32 2.60
N HIS A 112 -7.04 -14.41 2.93
CA HIS A 112 -7.50 -14.71 4.28
C HIS A 112 -7.00 -16.10 4.73
N ARG A 113 -7.00 -17.06 3.82
CA ARG A 113 -6.48 -18.41 4.10
C ARG A 113 -4.97 -18.41 4.29
N ALA A 114 -4.27 -17.58 3.55
CA ALA A 114 -2.82 -17.48 3.63
C ALA A 114 -2.34 -16.88 4.96
N TYR A 115 -3.18 -16.07 5.59
CA TYR A 115 -2.84 -15.40 6.84
C TYR A 115 -3.88 -15.66 7.92
N PRO A 116 -4.07 -16.94 8.27
CA PRO A 116 -5.06 -17.31 9.30
C PRO A 116 -4.61 -16.78 10.66
N GLY A 117 -5.53 -16.32 11.43
CA GLY A 117 -5.24 -15.84 12.77
C GLY A 117 -4.90 -14.36 12.88
N GLY A 118 -4.94 -13.69 11.75
CA GLY A 118 -4.95 -12.23 11.74
C GLY A 118 -3.78 -11.54 12.42
N ASN A 119 -2.73 -11.27 11.69
CA ASN A 119 -1.79 -10.26 12.13
C ASN A 119 -2.60 -8.99 12.37
N ARG A 120 -2.43 -8.35 13.53
CA ARG A 120 -3.18 -7.14 13.88
C ARG A 120 -2.90 -5.98 12.89
N HIS A 121 -1.86 -6.07 12.08
CA HIS A 121 -1.52 -5.09 11.04
C HIS A 121 -2.04 -5.47 9.66
N GLN A 122 -2.81 -6.54 9.57
CA GLN A 122 -3.40 -6.94 8.31
C GLN A 122 -4.67 -6.13 8.05
N CYS A 123 -4.78 -5.60 6.84
CA CYS A 123 -5.96 -4.82 6.45
C CYS A 123 -7.21 -5.65 6.29
#